data_88cb8cb19fd74a2ae51bb99bef0021b3
#
_entry.id   88cb8cb19fd74a2ae51bb99bef0021b3
#
_cell.length_a   1.000
_cell.length_b   1.000
_cell.length_c   1.000
_cell.angle_alpha   90.00
_cell.angle_beta   90.00
_cell.angle_gamma   90.00
#
_symmetry.space_group_name_H-M   'P 1'
#
loop_
_entity.id
_entity.type
_entity.pdbx_description
1 polymer ?
#
loop_
_entity_poly.entity_id
_entity_poly.type
_entity_poly.pdbx_seq_one_letter_code
_entity_poly.pdbx_strand_id
1 'polypeptide(L)'
;MLFAAAAATIGASAQEVLRSPDGELELRFSLSDKGEPTYALDYKGRAAVLPSRMGLELRGDAPALEFGAEIQKGGYGEPVSLYDGFEQCGAVRSEFDETWQPVWGEESSIRNRYNELAITLRQPQSGRQMVVRFRLYDEGVGFRYEFPEQEAMTYFTIREERTQFAMTGDHTAFW
;
A
#
# COMPACT_ATOMS: atom_id res chain seq x y z
N MET A 1 21.11 -36.03 -23.03
CA MET A 1 20.59 -35.26 -21.89
C MET A 1 20.30 -33.88 -22.40
N LEU A 2 19.01 -33.57 -22.65
CA LEU A 2 18.56 -32.23 -23.04
C LEU A 2 18.23 -31.46 -21.77
N PHE A 3 18.94 -30.36 -21.52
CA PHE A 3 18.59 -29.40 -20.52
C PHE A 3 17.51 -28.46 -21.11
N ALA A 4 16.28 -28.57 -20.64
CA ALA A 4 15.24 -27.59 -20.93
C ALA A 4 15.50 -26.36 -20.07
N ALA A 5 15.91 -25.26 -20.69
CA ALA A 5 15.97 -23.95 -20.07
C ALA A 5 14.51 -23.47 -19.89
N ALA A 6 14.05 -23.40 -18.66
CA ALA A 6 12.82 -22.71 -18.35
C ALA A 6 13.04 -21.20 -18.51
N ALA A 7 12.49 -20.61 -19.57
CA ALA A 7 12.44 -19.18 -19.72
C ALA A 7 11.47 -18.64 -18.64
N ALA A 8 12.00 -17.88 -17.68
CA ALA A 8 11.19 -17.09 -16.78
C ALA A 8 10.50 -16.00 -17.61
N THR A 9 9.21 -16.16 -17.85
CA THR A 9 8.37 -15.08 -18.36
C THR A 9 8.32 -14.00 -17.30
N ILE A 10 8.91 -12.83 -17.59
CA ILE A 10 8.67 -11.60 -16.84
C ILE A 10 7.19 -11.28 -17.07
N GLY A 11 6.35 -11.70 -16.13
CA GLY A 11 4.93 -11.47 -16.20
C GLY A 11 4.64 -9.99 -16.03
N ALA A 12 3.86 -9.43 -16.94
CA ALA A 12 3.18 -8.15 -16.69
C ALA A 12 2.53 -8.24 -15.30
N SER A 13 2.77 -7.24 -14.45
CA SER A 13 2.18 -7.18 -13.11
C SER A 13 0.67 -7.36 -13.24
N ALA A 14 0.14 -8.44 -12.67
CA ALA A 14 -1.29 -8.71 -12.73
C ALA A 14 -2.01 -7.60 -11.95
N GLN A 15 -3.00 -7.00 -12.59
CA GLN A 15 -3.87 -6.02 -11.94
C GLN A 15 -4.72 -6.75 -10.90
N GLU A 16 -4.68 -6.29 -9.65
CA GLU A 16 -5.57 -6.77 -8.59
C GLU A 16 -6.84 -5.92 -8.55
N VAL A 17 -7.98 -6.57 -8.43
CA VAL A 17 -9.29 -5.90 -8.34
C VAL A 17 -9.97 -6.30 -7.04
N LEU A 18 -10.48 -5.32 -6.30
CA LEU A 18 -11.31 -5.51 -5.11
C LEU A 18 -12.62 -4.74 -5.31
N ARG A 19 -13.74 -5.36 -4.92
CA ARG A 19 -15.06 -4.72 -4.94
C ARG A 19 -15.63 -4.59 -3.54
N SER A 20 -16.45 -3.55 -3.32
CA SER A 20 -17.26 -3.43 -2.11
C SER A 20 -18.27 -4.57 -2.00
N PRO A 21 -18.81 -4.84 -0.80
CA PRO A 21 -19.81 -5.89 -0.61
C PRO A 21 -21.08 -5.73 -1.45
N ASP A 22 -21.48 -4.49 -1.78
CA ASP A 22 -22.59 -4.19 -2.70
C ASP A 22 -22.17 -4.16 -4.19
N GLY A 23 -20.85 -4.18 -4.47
CA GLY A 23 -20.27 -4.17 -5.81
C GLY A 23 -20.25 -2.80 -6.49
N GLU A 24 -20.67 -1.73 -5.83
CA GLU A 24 -20.72 -0.38 -6.41
C GLU A 24 -19.35 0.33 -6.46
N LEU A 25 -18.46 0.04 -5.49
CA LEU A 25 -17.07 0.47 -5.49
C LEU A 25 -16.17 -0.61 -6.07
N GLU A 26 -15.26 -0.22 -6.95
CA GLU A 26 -14.22 -1.08 -7.52
C GLU A 26 -12.86 -0.40 -7.39
N LEU A 27 -11.95 -1.03 -6.64
CA LEU A 27 -10.56 -0.64 -6.53
C LEU A 27 -9.73 -1.51 -7.46
N ARG A 28 -8.85 -0.88 -8.23
CA ARG A 28 -7.82 -1.55 -9.04
C ARG A 28 -6.46 -1.16 -8.51
N PHE A 29 -5.63 -2.16 -8.25
CA PHE A 29 -4.24 -1.99 -7.86
C PHE A 29 -3.32 -2.59 -8.91
N SER A 30 -2.20 -1.96 -9.16
CA SER A 30 -1.16 -2.45 -10.07
C SER A 30 0.22 -1.88 -9.69
N LEU A 31 1.26 -2.50 -10.22
CA LEU A 31 2.60 -1.93 -10.20
C LEU A 31 2.92 -1.35 -11.58
N SER A 32 3.57 -0.19 -11.61
CA SER A 32 4.13 0.36 -12.86
C SER A 32 5.33 -0.46 -13.33
N ASP A 33 5.85 -0.18 -14.52
CA ASP A 33 7.09 -0.82 -15.04
C ASP A 33 8.31 -0.57 -14.14
N LYS A 34 8.24 0.45 -13.30
CA LYS A 34 9.28 0.77 -12.29
C LYS A 34 9.01 0.12 -10.93
N GLY A 35 7.95 -0.68 -10.80
CA GLY A 35 7.54 -1.26 -9.53
C GLY A 35 6.94 -0.24 -8.58
N GLU A 36 6.31 0.84 -9.08
CA GLU A 36 5.61 1.83 -8.26
C GLU A 36 4.19 1.33 -7.98
N PRO A 37 3.77 1.19 -6.71
CA PRO A 37 2.40 0.85 -6.36
C PRO A 37 1.44 1.95 -6.78
N THR A 38 0.40 1.57 -7.51
CA THR A 38 -0.66 2.49 -7.98
C THR A 38 -2.03 1.89 -7.72
N TYR A 39 -2.98 2.75 -7.40
CA TYR A 39 -4.38 2.37 -7.26
C TYR A 39 -5.29 3.34 -8.00
N ALA A 40 -6.47 2.87 -8.36
CA ALA A 40 -7.57 3.68 -8.88
C ALA A 40 -8.88 3.19 -8.26
N LEU A 41 -9.86 4.08 -8.12
CA LEU A 41 -11.16 3.77 -7.55
C LEU A 41 -12.26 4.25 -8.47
N ASP A 42 -13.19 3.35 -8.77
CA ASP A 42 -14.44 3.67 -9.49
C ASP A 42 -15.63 3.52 -8.55
N TYR A 43 -16.62 4.38 -8.69
CA TYR A 43 -17.92 4.28 -8.05
C TYR A 43 -19.01 4.20 -9.13
N LYS A 44 -19.82 3.14 -9.11
CA LYS A 44 -20.87 2.87 -10.10
C LYS A 44 -20.37 2.97 -11.56
N GLY A 45 -19.15 2.45 -11.77
CA GLY A 45 -18.52 2.45 -13.09
C GLY A 45 -18.00 3.80 -13.58
N ARG A 46 -17.91 4.80 -12.69
CA ARG A 46 -17.32 6.10 -12.98
C ARG A 46 -16.10 6.30 -12.10
N ALA A 47 -15.03 6.84 -12.67
CA ALA A 47 -13.82 7.14 -11.91
C ALA A 47 -14.13 8.13 -10.77
N ALA A 48 -13.75 7.76 -9.56
CA ALA A 48 -13.76 8.60 -8.36
C ALA A 48 -12.34 9.05 -8.01
N VAL A 49 -11.37 8.12 -8.06
CA VAL A 49 -9.94 8.41 -7.92
C VAL A 49 -9.22 7.88 -9.16
N LEU A 50 -8.55 8.78 -9.85
CA LEU A 50 -7.72 8.44 -11.00
C LEU A 50 -6.47 7.66 -10.55
N PRO A 51 -5.72 6.99 -11.47
CA PRO A 51 -4.50 6.29 -11.09
C PRO A 51 -3.60 7.15 -10.22
N SER A 52 -3.39 6.71 -8.99
CA SER A 52 -2.70 7.42 -7.91
C SER A 52 -1.59 6.57 -7.35
N ARG A 53 -0.43 7.17 -7.12
CA ARG A 53 0.74 6.48 -6.56
C ARG A 53 0.61 6.31 -5.06
N MET A 54 1.28 5.27 -4.55
CA MET A 54 1.35 4.97 -3.12
C MET A 54 2.80 4.72 -2.73
N GLY A 55 3.10 4.89 -1.46
CA GLY A 55 4.39 4.53 -0.89
C GLY A 55 4.94 5.58 0.05
N LEU A 56 6.13 5.30 0.54
CA LEU A 56 6.80 6.07 1.57
C LEU A 56 8.24 6.35 1.16
N GLU A 57 8.79 7.45 1.65
CA GLU A 57 10.22 7.73 1.63
C GLU A 57 10.73 7.63 3.06
N LEU A 58 11.76 6.82 3.26
CA LEU A 58 12.42 6.68 4.55
C LEU A 58 13.65 7.57 4.62
N ARG A 59 14.04 7.93 5.84
CA ARG A 59 15.38 8.47 6.07
C ARG A 59 16.39 7.36 5.83
N GLY A 60 17.49 7.71 5.17
CA GLY A 60 18.64 6.83 5.12
C GLY A 60 19.24 6.65 6.54
N ASP A 61 19.92 5.53 6.75
CA ASP A 61 20.59 5.26 7.99
C ASP A 61 21.62 6.37 8.24
N ALA A 62 21.66 6.89 9.46
CA ALA A 62 22.77 7.72 9.88
C ALA A 62 24.04 6.86 9.83
N PRO A 63 25.18 7.38 9.31
CA PRO A 63 26.43 6.66 9.42
C PRO A 63 26.70 6.28 10.87
N ALA A 64 27.15 5.06 11.10
CA ALA A 64 27.47 4.57 12.43
C ALA A 64 28.40 5.60 13.11
N LEU A 65 27.94 6.20 14.21
CA LEU A 65 28.75 7.14 14.97
C LEU A 65 29.86 6.33 15.62
N GLU A 66 31.09 6.51 15.19
CA GLU A 66 32.25 6.07 15.98
C GLU A 66 32.24 6.83 17.31
N PHE A 67 32.46 6.08 18.39
CA PHE A 67 32.44 6.64 19.72
C PHE A 67 33.45 7.79 19.83
N GLY A 68 32.99 9.04 20.00
CA GLY A 68 33.81 10.23 20.05
C GLY A 68 33.77 11.13 18.79
N ALA A 69 33.06 10.76 17.73
CA ALA A 69 32.83 11.66 16.61
C ALA A 69 31.80 12.74 16.99
N GLU A 70 32.12 14.01 16.72
CA GLU A 70 31.12 15.09 16.84
C GLU A 70 29.94 14.78 15.91
N ILE A 71 28.72 14.89 16.44
CA ILE A 71 27.50 14.80 15.64
C ILE A 71 27.50 15.95 14.66
N GLN A 72 27.97 15.70 13.44
CA GLN A 72 27.86 16.68 12.36
C GLN A 72 26.38 16.89 12.07
N LYS A 73 25.89 18.11 12.23
CA LYS A 73 24.56 18.53 11.86
C LYS A 73 24.36 18.26 10.36
N GLY A 74 23.60 17.21 10.00
CA GLY A 74 23.23 16.91 8.63
C GLY A 74 23.50 15.48 8.14
N GLY A 75 23.92 14.57 8.99
CA GLY A 75 24.38 13.23 8.61
C GLY A 75 23.31 12.15 8.50
N TYR A 76 22.15 12.40 7.87
CA TYR A 76 21.32 11.31 7.41
C TYR A 76 21.83 10.87 6.02
N GLY A 77 21.91 9.55 5.82
CA GLY A 77 22.20 8.97 4.50
C GLY A 77 21.18 9.36 3.43
N GLU A 78 21.46 8.98 2.20
CA GLU A 78 20.53 9.22 1.08
C GLU A 78 19.13 8.64 1.40
N PRO A 79 18.05 9.32 0.97
CA PRO A 79 16.70 8.84 1.17
C PRO A 79 16.51 7.43 0.62
N VAL A 80 15.73 6.63 1.34
CA VAL A 80 15.44 5.26 0.94
C VAL A 80 14.03 5.17 0.41
N SER A 81 13.90 4.68 -0.83
CA SER A 81 12.60 4.49 -1.45
C SER A 81 11.86 3.29 -0.88
N LEU A 82 10.60 3.49 -0.50
CA LEU A 82 9.54 2.50 -0.36
C LEU A 82 8.32 2.91 -1.21
N TYR A 83 8.57 3.47 -2.40
CA TYR A 83 7.54 3.88 -3.35
C TYR A 83 7.79 3.36 -4.77
N ASP A 84 8.90 2.68 -5.02
CA ASP A 84 9.25 2.07 -6.30
C ASP A 84 10.09 0.79 -6.14
N GLY A 85 10.45 0.16 -7.26
CA GLY A 85 11.29 -1.04 -7.28
C GLY A 85 10.64 -2.28 -6.68
N PHE A 86 9.33 -2.30 -6.53
CA PHE A 86 8.60 -3.43 -5.97
C PHE A 86 8.23 -4.48 -7.01
N GLU A 87 8.22 -5.72 -6.55
CA GLU A 87 7.56 -6.86 -7.17
C GLU A 87 6.43 -7.34 -6.24
N GLN A 88 5.32 -7.77 -6.82
CA GLN A 88 4.23 -8.38 -6.07
C GLN A 88 4.57 -9.83 -5.74
N CYS A 89 4.63 -10.17 -4.44
CA CYS A 89 4.92 -11.51 -3.95
C CYS A 89 3.68 -12.31 -3.59
N GLY A 90 2.55 -11.63 -3.38
CA GLY A 90 1.29 -12.28 -3.03
C GLY A 90 0.14 -11.30 -2.89
N ALA A 91 -1.07 -11.87 -2.94
CA ALA A 91 -2.31 -11.14 -2.68
C ALA A 91 -3.27 -12.07 -1.92
N VAL A 92 -3.81 -11.58 -0.81
CA VAL A 92 -4.77 -12.32 0.02
C VAL A 92 -6.06 -11.51 0.10
N ARG A 93 -7.18 -12.18 -0.13
CA ARG A 93 -8.53 -11.61 -0.02
C ARG A 93 -9.26 -12.19 1.17
N SER A 94 -10.04 -11.36 1.83
CA SER A 94 -10.96 -11.77 2.89
C SER A 94 -12.21 -10.88 2.88
N GLU A 95 -13.23 -11.37 3.54
CA GLU A 95 -14.50 -10.68 3.76
C GLU A 95 -14.76 -10.60 5.25
N PHE A 96 -15.38 -9.53 5.70
CA PHE A 96 -15.74 -9.34 7.09
C PHE A 96 -17.15 -8.76 7.18
N ASP A 97 -17.96 -9.32 8.09
CA ASP A 97 -19.31 -8.85 8.35
C ASP A 97 -19.65 -9.12 9.82
N GLU A 98 -19.70 -8.08 10.61
CA GLU A 98 -20.03 -8.13 12.03
C GLU A 98 -20.98 -6.99 12.37
N THR A 99 -21.93 -7.28 13.26
CA THR A 99 -22.80 -6.26 13.83
C THR A 99 -22.62 -6.23 15.34
N TRP A 100 -22.33 -5.06 15.89
CA TRP A 100 -22.14 -4.88 17.31
C TRP A 100 -23.02 -3.74 17.85
N GLN A 101 -23.29 -3.77 19.15
CA GLN A 101 -24.08 -2.75 19.84
C GLN A 101 -23.14 -1.88 20.69
N PRO A 102 -23.02 -0.59 20.41
CA PRO A 102 -22.24 0.30 21.25
C PRO A 102 -22.90 0.48 22.62
N VAL A 103 -22.07 0.66 23.65
CA VAL A 103 -22.55 0.90 25.02
C VAL A 103 -23.32 2.21 25.10
N TRP A 104 -22.95 3.20 24.27
CA TRP A 104 -23.57 4.50 24.15
C TRP A 104 -23.29 5.05 22.74
N GLY A 105 -24.12 5.97 22.25
CA GLY A 105 -24.00 6.56 20.92
C GLY A 105 -25.36 6.87 20.32
N GLU A 106 -25.36 7.47 19.15
CA GLU A 106 -26.59 7.79 18.40
C GLU A 106 -27.20 6.54 17.75
N GLU A 107 -26.33 5.60 17.35
CA GLU A 107 -26.71 4.36 16.71
C GLU A 107 -26.83 3.23 17.74
N SER A 108 -27.94 2.50 17.72
CA SER A 108 -28.14 1.32 18.59
C SER A 108 -27.43 0.06 18.09
N SER A 109 -27.01 0.05 16.83
CA SER A 109 -26.37 -1.08 16.17
C SER A 109 -25.48 -0.57 15.05
N ILE A 110 -24.24 -1.02 15.01
CA ILE A 110 -23.25 -0.65 13.98
C ILE A 110 -22.83 -1.91 13.25
N ARG A 111 -23.02 -1.92 11.94
CA ARG A 111 -22.53 -3.00 11.07
C ARG A 111 -21.17 -2.62 10.51
N ASN A 112 -20.18 -3.47 10.71
CA ASN A 112 -18.86 -3.38 10.11
C ASN A 112 -18.75 -4.48 9.03
N ARG A 113 -18.92 -4.09 7.78
CA ARG A 113 -18.90 -5.00 6.63
C ARG A 113 -17.99 -4.46 5.55
N TYR A 114 -17.01 -5.27 5.15
CA TYR A 114 -16.06 -4.90 4.10
C TYR A 114 -15.48 -6.12 3.39
N ASN A 115 -14.98 -5.90 2.19
CA ASN A 115 -14.07 -6.80 1.51
C ASN A 115 -12.64 -6.26 1.64
N GLU A 116 -11.68 -7.16 1.86
CA GLU A 116 -10.29 -6.81 2.12
C GLU A 116 -9.35 -7.44 1.08
N LEU A 117 -8.33 -6.69 0.69
CA LEU A 117 -7.23 -7.14 -0.15
C LEU A 117 -5.91 -6.71 0.49
N ALA A 118 -5.07 -7.68 0.84
CA ALA A 118 -3.72 -7.47 1.34
C ALA A 118 -2.71 -7.89 0.27
N ILE A 119 -1.89 -6.96 -0.19
CA ILE A 119 -0.92 -7.16 -1.26
C ILE A 119 0.48 -7.09 -0.66
N THR A 120 1.23 -8.18 -0.77
CA THR A 120 2.61 -8.25 -0.31
C THR A 120 3.55 -7.80 -1.42
N LEU A 121 4.31 -6.77 -1.16
CA LEU A 121 5.29 -6.16 -2.04
C LEU A 121 6.70 -6.38 -1.48
N ARG A 122 7.65 -6.66 -2.36
CA ARG A 122 9.05 -6.81 -2.01
C ARG A 122 9.92 -6.07 -3.01
N GLN A 123 10.93 -5.38 -2.52
CA GLN A 123 12.01 -4.83 -3.35
C GLN A 123 13.13 -5.87 -3.47
N PRO A 124 13.38 -6.46 -4.64
CA PRO A 124 14.41 -7.50 -4.80
C PRO A 124 15.80 -7.01 -4.43
N GLN A 125 16.11 -5.76 -4.72
CA GLN A 125 17.44 -5.19 -4.50
C GLN A 125 17.78 -4.97 -3.02
N SER A 126 16.82 -4.51 -2.24
CA SER A 126 17.02 -4.19 -0.82
C SER A 126 16.53 -5.30 0.12
N GLY A 127 15.72 -6.23 -0.38
CA GLY A 127 15.05 -7.25 0.41
C GLY A 127 13.86 -6.73 1.23
N ARG A 128 13.59 -5.41 1.22
CA ARG A 128 12.52 -4.81 2.01
C ARG A 128 11.15 -5.27 1.53
N GLN A 129 10.27 -5.50 2.50
CA GLN A 129 8.90 -5.91 2.27
C GLN A 129 7.93 -4.91 2.90
N MET A 130 6.80 -4.73 2.23
CA MET A 130 5.68 -3.92 2.69
C MET A 130 4.38 -4.60 2.26
N VAL A 131 3.35 -4.54 3.09
CA VAL A 131 2.00 -4.95 2.70
C VAL A 131 1.15 -3.70 2.57
N VAL A 132 0.44 -3.59 1.45
CA VAL A 132 -0.62 -2.59 1.28
C VAL A 132 -1.94 -3.32 1.48
N ARG A 133 -2.70 -2.91 2.49
CA ARG A 133 -3.99 -3.50 2.82
C ARG A 133 -5.10 -2.53 2.54
N PHE A 134 -6.02 -2.91 1.67
CA PHE A 134 -7.23 -2.16 1.34
C PHE A 134 -8.45 -2.82 1.98
N ARG A 135 -9.38 -1.99 2.44
CA ARG A 135 -10.73 -2.39 2.83
C ARG A 135 -11.73 -1.55 2.06
N LEU A 136 -12.59 -2.21 1.32
CA LEU A 136 -13.71 -1.58 0.64
C LEU A 136 -14.99 -1.85 1.41
N TYR A 137 -15.58 -0.77 1.86
CA TYR A 137 -16.93 -0.67 2.42
C TYR A 137 -17.90 -0.29 1.30
N ASP A 138 -19.19 -0.40 1.52
CA ASP A 138 -20.19 0.08 0.56
C ASP A 138 -20.14 1.62 0.39
N GLU A 139 -19.60 2.32 1.39
CA GLU A 139 -19.54 3.78 1.46
C GLU A 139 -18.16 4.38 1.20
N GLY A 140 -17.11 3.56 1.07
CA GLY A 140 -15.77 4.10 0.90
C GLY A 140 -14.63 3.08 0.97
N VAL A 141 -13.42 3.61 0.92
CA VAL A 141 -12.18 2.86 0.97
C VAL A 141 -11.31 3.31 2.13
N GLY A 142 -10.75 2.35 2.86
CA GLY A 142 -9.64 2.55 3.77
C GLY A 142 -8.43 1.77 3.30
N PHE A 143 -7.24 2.25 3.58
CA PHE A 143 -6.01 1.49 3.36
C PHE A 143 -5.00 1.76 4.47
N ARG A 144 -4.01 0.88 4.57
CA ARG A 144 -2.84 1.06 5.43
C ARG A 144 -1.62 0.36 4.87
N TYR A 145 -0.46 0.86 5.26
CA TYR A 145 0.82 0.19 5.07
C TYR A 145 1.12 -0.66 6.31
N GLU A 146 1.56 -1.90 6.09
CA GLU A 146 2.02 -2.80 7.13
C GLU A 146 3.47 -3.19 6.83
N PHE A 147 4.28 -3.25 7.88
CA PHE A 147 5.69 -3.59 7.78
C PHE A 147 5.92 -4.89 8.53
N PRO A 148 5.98 -6.04 7.83
CA PRO A 148 6.33 -7.31 8.45
C PRO A 148 7.68 -7.22 9.16
N GLU A 149 7.85 -7.98 10.25
CA GLU A 149 9.15 -8.08 10.91
C GLU A 149 10.19 -8.63 9.93
N GLN A 150 11.30 -7.91 9.75
CA GLN A 150 12.33 -8.21 8.75
C GLN A 150 13.66 -7.57 9.13
N GLU A 151 14.77 -8.23 8.77
CA GLU A 151 16.11 -7.71 9.06
C GLU A 151 16.40 -6.39 8.32
N ALA A 152 15.87 -6.24 7.10
CA ALA A 152 16.10 -5.06 6.26
C ALA A 152 15.40 -3.78 6.78
N MET A 153 14.52 -3.90 7.79
CA MET A 153 13.74 -2.77 8.35
C MET A 153 13.38 -3.00 9.82
N THR A 154 14.36 -3.19 10.70
CA THR A 154 14.12 -3.34 12.14
C THR A 154 13.70 -2.01 12.79
N TYR A 155 14.42 -0.94 12.45
CA TYR A 155 14.11 0.43 12.86
C TYR A 155 14.20 1.35 11.66
N PHE A 156 13.20 2.16 11.44
CA PHE A 156 13.18 3.11 10.33
C PHE A 156 12.41 4.39 10.70
N THR A 157 12.72 5.46 10.03
CA THR A 157 12.00 6.73 10.16
C THR A 157 11.38 7.08 8.84
N ILE A 158 10.07 7.29 8.81
CA ILE A 158 9.37 7.81 7.64
C ILE A 158 9.73 9.29 7.49
N ARG A 159 10.26 9.65 6.34
CA ARG A 159 10.58 11.03 5.97
C ARG A 159 9.37 11.70 5.34
N GLU A 160 8.70 10.99 4.42
CA GLU A 160 7.58 11.50 3.65
C GLU A 160 6.62 10.38 3.28
N GLU A 161 5.33 10.61 3.38
CA GLU A 161 4.30 9.79 2.76
C GLU A 161 4.01 10.35 1.37
N ARG A 162 4.11 9.47 0.34
CA ARG A 162 3.94 9.84 -1.07
C ARG A 162 2.62 9.37 -1.65
N THR A 163 1.66 9.06 -0.78
CA THR A 163 0.32 8.64 -1.19
C THR A 163 -0.40 9.79 -1.90
N GLN A 164 -0.90 9.50 -3.07
CA GLN A 164 -1.61 10.44 -3.93
C GLN A 164 -3.11 10.12 -3.96
N PHE A 165 -3.93 11.15 -4.04
CA PHE A 165 -5.37 11.08 -4.29
C PHE A 165 -5.68 11.97 -5.50
N ALA A 166 -5.52 11.42 -6.70
CA ALA A 166 -5.79 12.15 -7.94
C ALA A 166 -7.29 12.17 -8.20
N MET A 167 -7.97 13.21 -7.74
CA MET A 167 -9.40 13.38 -7.93
C MET A 167 -9.73 13.74 -9.38
N THR A 168 -10.96 13.41 -9.81
CA THR A 168 -11.43 13.64 -11.19
C THR A 168 -11.73 15.10 -11.50
N GLY A 169 -11.76 15.97 -10.50
CA GLY A 169 -12.03 17.40 -10.63
C GLY A 169 -11.84 18.15 -9.32
N ASP A 170 -12.11 19.44 -9.31
CA ASP A 170 -12.12 20.26 -8.12
C ASP A 170 -13.48 20.10 -7.42
N HIS A 171 -13.53 19.17 -6.47
CA HIS A 171 -14.74 18.81 -5.73
C HIS A 171 -14.81 19.58 -4.40
N THR A 172 -16.03 19.99 -4.02
CA THR A 172 -16.26 20.48 -2.67
C THR A 172 -16.22 19.31 -1.69
N ALA A 173 -15.36 19.40 -0.69
CA ALA A 173 -15.29 18.44 0.42
C ALA A 173 -15.88 19.02 1.70
N PHE A 174 -16.54 18.16 2.47
CA PHE A 174 -17.07 18.48 3.80
C PHE A 174 -16.36 17.56 4.81
N TRP A 175 -15.76 18.14 5.86
CA TRP A 175 -15.06 17.42 6.94
C TRP A 175 -15.40 18.02 8.32
#